data_0b071e957afee213c7d30b8a8a88344b
#
_entry.id   0b071e957afee213c7d30b8a8a88344b
#
_cell.length_a   1.000
_cell.length_b   1.000
_cell.length_c   1.000
_cell.angle_alpha   90.00
_cell.angle_beta   90.00
_cell.angle_gamma   90.00
#
_symmetry.space_group_name_H-M   'P 1'
#
loop_
_entity.id
_entity.type
_entity.pdbx_description
1 polymer ?
#
loop_
_entity_poly.entity_id
_entity_poly.type
_entity_poly.pdbx_seq_one_letter_code
_entity_poly.pdbx_strand_id
1 'polypeptide(L)'
;KINSMTLIATGADSRNDVIATSAVLLSLLIGHFFDLQVDGYMGVLVALFIVWSGIGLVRETVSPLLGEAPDPALVREIEETAMKHDGVLGIHDLVVHNYGPGKIFASMHVEVDAAVDIMTSHDMVDNIEHEISKKLHISCTVHMDPINLSDPNRAPLKQILGKAIAGLDGVINFHDLRLV
;
A
#
# COMPACT_ATOMS: atom_id res chain seq x y z
N LYS A 1 -14.72 8.81 12.05
CA LYS A 1 -14.57 7.38 12.39
C LYS A 1 -13.08 7.13 12.68
N ILE A 2 -12.78 6.61 13.87
CA ILE A 2 -11.41 6.23 14.22
C ILE A 2 -11.19 4.83 13.60
N ASN A 3 -10.34 4.76 12.58
CA ASN A 3 -10.00 3.49 11.93
C ASN A 3 -8.81 2.85 12.70
N SER A 4 -9.10 2.35 13.91
CA SER A 4 -8.09 1.74 14.78
C SER A 4 -8.14 0.23 14.64
N MET A 5 -7.07 -0.38 14.15
CA MET A 5 -6.94 -1.85 14.07
C MET A 5 -7.13 -2.51 15.43
N THR A 6 -6.67 -1.89 16.53
CA THR A 6 -6.86 -2.38 17.88
C THR A 6 -8.34 -2.46 18.27
N LEU A 7 -9.14 -1.44 17.94
CA LEU A 7 -10.58 -1.44 18.21
C LEU A 7 -11.32 -2.48 17.37
N ILE A 8 -10.92 -2.67 16.12
CA ILE A 8 -11.47 -3.69 15.22
C ILE A 8 -11.17 -5.09 15.78
N ALA A 9 -9.91 -5.33 16.19
CA ALA A 9 -9.49 -6.59 16.78
C ALA A 9 -10.24 -6.89 18.08
N THR A 10 -10.36 -5.92 19.01
CA THR A 10 -11.13 -6.08 20.25
C THR A 10 -12.60 -6.34 19.98
N GLY A 11 -13.20 -5.68 18.97
CA GLY A 11 -14.58 -5.93 18.58
C GLY A 11 -14.78 -7.33 17.99
N ALA A 12 -13.83 -7.84 17.20
CA ALA A 12 -13.84 -9.19 16.67
C ALA A 12 -13.72 -10.24 17.79
N ASP A 13 -12.84 -10.01 18.75
CA ASP A 13 -12.64 -10.86 19.92
C ASP A 13 -13.91 -10.96 20.75
N SER A 14 -14.50 -9.82 21.13
CA SER A 14 -15.77 -9.78 21.86
C SER A 14 -16.92 -10.50 21.13
N ARG A 15 -16.98 -10.35 19.81
CA ARG A 15 -17.98 -11.09 18.99
C ARG A 15 -17.73 -12.59 19.03
N ASN A 16 -16.49 -13.03 18.95
CA ASN A 16 -16.10 -14.43 18.99
C ASN A 16 -16.46 -15.05 20.36
N ASP A 17 -16.23 -14.31 21.44
CA ASP A 17 -16.61 -14.73 22.80
C ASP A 17 -18.13 -14.93 22.95
N VAL A 18 -18.93 -14.01 22.40
CA VAL A 18 -20.39 -14.15 22.40
C VAL A 18 -20.81 -15.39 21.62
N ILE A 19 -20.25 -15.64 20.44
CA ILE A 19 -20.55 -16.83 19.62
C ILE A 19 -20.17 -18.10 20.37
N ALA A 20 -18.97 -18.17 20.91
CA ALA A 20 -18.46 -19.33 21.65
C ALA A 20 -19.32 -19.62 22.88
N THR A 21 -19.61 -18.61 23.70
CA THR A 21 -20.46 -18.76 24.90
C THR A 21 -21.87 -19.16 24.55
N SER A 22 -22.44 -18.60 23.48
CA SER A 22 -23.80 -18.99 23.01
C SER A 22 -23.84 -20.45 22.54
N ALA A 23 -22.79 -20.90 21.83
CA ALA A 23 -22.70 -22.30 21.39
C ALA A 23 -22.60 -23.27 22.56
N VAL A 24 -21.84 -22.95 23.60
CA VAL A 24 -21.73 -23.74 24.83
C VAL A 24 -23.09 -23.77 25.55
N LEU A 25 -23.75 -22.63 25.71
CA LEU A 25 -25.04 -22.53 26.33
C LEU A 25 -26.11 -23.41 25.58
N LEU A 26 -26.12 -23.30 24.26
CA LEU A 26 -27.00 -24.13 23.42
C LEU A 26 -26.72 -25.62 23.60
N SER A 27 -25.47 -26.02 23.65
CA SER A 27 -25.06 -27.41 23.90
C SER A 27 -25.59 -27.93 25.21
N LEU A 28 -25.45 -27.14 26.29
CA LEU A 28 -25.99 -27.49 27.62
C LEU A 28 -27.52 -27.61 27.62
N LEU A 29 -28.23 -26.71 26.93
CA LEU A 29 -29.69 -26.77 26.83
C LEU A 29 -30.13 -28.01 26.03
N ILE A 30 -29.49 -28.36 24.93
CA ILE A 30 -29.75 -29.55 24.15
C ILE A 30 -29.52 -30.80 25.00
N GLY A 31 -28.40 -30.86 25.72
CA GLY A 31 -28.10 -31.96 26.63
C GLY A 31 -29.15 -32.11 27.72
N HIS A 32 -29.60 -30.99 28.30
CA HIS A 32 -30.60 -31.02 29.37
C HIS A 32 -32.01 -31.43 28.90
N PHE A 33 -32.49 -30.92 27.76
CA PHE A 33 -33.86 -31.16 27.29
C PHE A 33 -34.02 -32.43 26.46
N PHE A 34 -32.95 -32.87 25.75
CA PHE A 34 -33.03 -34.00 24.83
C PHE A 34 -32.16 -35.19 25.26
N ASP A 35 -31.48 -35.10 26.39
CA ASP A 35 -30.57 -36.12 26.91
C ASP A 35 -29.47 -36.54 25.89
N LEU A 36 -29.04 -35.57 25.04
CA LEU A 36 -28.04 -35.75 24.00
C LEU A 36 -26.71 -35.18 24.46
N GLN A 37 -25.66 -36.00 24.47
CA GLN A 37 -24.30 -35.58 24.81
C GLN A 37 -23.62 -34.93 23.59
N VAL A 38 -23.96 -33.68 23.30
CA VAL A 38 -23.41 -32.92 22.13
C VAL A 38 -22.29 -31.96 22.49
N ASP A 39 -21.99 -31.81 23.78
CA ASP A 39 -20.98 -30.86 24.32
C ASP A 39 -19.59 -31.07 23.74
N GLY A 40 -19.12 -32.33 23.60
CA GLY A 40 -17.85 -32.62 22.97
C GLY A 40 -17.75 -32.18 21.50
N TYR A 41 -18.82 -32.40 20.71
CA TYR A 41 -18.85 -31.96 19.31
C TYR A 41 -18.92 -30.46 19.16
N MET A 42 -19.73 -29.81 20.00
CA MET A 42 -19.82 -28.35 20.02
C MET A 42 -18.50 -27.71 20.47
N GLY A 43 -17.82 -28.33 21.44
CA GLY A 43 -16.48 -27.88 21.85
C GLY A 43 -15.46 -27.92 20.71
N VAL A 44 -15.43 -28.98 19.91
CA VAL A 44 -14.57 -29.09 18.74
C VAL A 44 -14.92 -28.03 17.68
N LEU A 45 -16.21 -27.84 17.38
CA LEU A 45 -16.64 -26.81 16.42
C LEU A 45 -16.23 -25.39 16.86
N VAL A 46 -16.42 -25.06 18.14
CA VAL A 46 -16.02 -23.76 18.70
C VAL A 46 -14.52 -23.61 18.66
N ALA A 47 -13.74 -24.64 18.99
CA ALA A 47 -12.28 -24.60 18.92
C ALA A 47 -11.79 -24.34 17.49
N LEU A 48 -12.35 -25.03 16.49
CA LEU A 48 -12.01 -24.80 15.08
C LEU A 48 -12.38 -23.38 14.62
N PHE A 49 -13.54 -22.88 15.05
CA PHE A 49 -13.95 -21.50 14.76
C PHE A 49 -12.99 -20.47 15.35
N ILE A 50 -12.57 -20.65 16.61
CA ILE A 50 -11.61 -19.75 17.28
C ILE A 50 -10.26 -19.76 16.55
N VAL A 51 -9.74 -20.95 16.19
CA VAL A 51 -8.48 -21.07 15.44
C VAL A 51 -8.58 -20.38 14.09
N TRP A 52 -9.66 -20.59 13.36
CA TRP A 52 -9.87 -19.94 12.05
C TRP A 52 -9.96 -18.43 12.16
N SER A 53 -10.70 -17.92 13.14
CA SER A 53 -10.82 -16.49 13.42
C SER A 53 -9.48 -15.87 13.84
N GLY A 54 -8.72 -16.57 14.70
CA GLY A 54 -7.37 -16.14 15.12
C GLY A 54 -6.39 -16.04 13.96
N ILE A 55 -6.39 -17.01 13.04
CA ILE A 55 -5.56 -16.95 11.82
C ILE A 55 -5.94 -15.73 10.96
N GLY A 56 -7.24 -15.44 10.81
CA GLY A 56 -7.73 -14.25 10.12
C GLY A 56 -7.18 -12.97 10.73
N LEU A 57 -7.29 -12.82 12.03
CA LEU A 57 -6.82 -11.65 12.78
C LEU A 57 -5.29 -11.47 12.64
N VAL A 58 -4.51 -12.55 12.74
CA VAL A 58 -3.06 -12.51 12.54
C VAL A 58 -2.72 -12.04 11.13
N ARG A 59 -3.39 -12.57 10.11
CA ARG A 59 -3.18 -12.14 8.72
C ARG A 59 -3.47 -10.65 8.53
N GLU A 60 -4.61 -10.17 8.99
CA GLU A 60 -4.99 -8.76 8.89
C GLU A 60 -4.02 -7.83 9.62
N THR A 61 -3.43 -8.28 10.72
CA THR A 61 -2.48 -7.48 11.50
C THR A 61 -1.07 -7.48 10.90
N VAL A 62 -0.63 -8.62 10.36
CA VAL A 62 0.73 -8.80 9.86
C VAL A 62 0.87 -8.37 8.39
N SER A 63 -0.20 -8.51 7.59
CA SER A 63 -0.16 -8.16 6.16
C SER A 63 0.35 -6.75 5.88
N PRO A 64 -0.12 -5.68 6.54
CA PRO A 64 0.42 -4.33 6.33
C PRO A 64 1.91 -4.20 6.68
N LEU A 65 2.39 -4.98 7.66
CA LEU A 65 3.80 -4.94 8.07
C LEU A 65 4.73 -5.65 7.08
N LEU A 66 4.20 -6.62 6.33
CA LEU A 66 4.94 -7.34 5.29
C LEU A 66 4.95 -6.63 3.94
N GLY A 67 4.18 -5.55 3.78
CA GLY A 67 4.08 -4.79 2.54
C GLY A 67 2.80 -5.12 1.77
N GLU A 68 1.69 -4.58 2.23
CA GLU A 68 0.44 -4.60 1.48
C GLU A 68 0.49 -3.60 0.32
N ALA A 69 -0.08 -3.98 -0.83
CA ALA A 69 -0.19 -3.07 -1.95
C ALA A 69 -0.98 -1.81 -1.54
N PRO A 70 -0.49 -0.61 -1.87
CA PRO A 70 -1.16 0.63 -1.53
C PRO A 70 -2.51 0.75 -2.26
N ASP A 71 -3.41 1.58 -1.71
CA ASP A 71 -4.65 1.92 -2.39
C ASP A 71 -4.35 2.56 -3.76
N PRO A 72 -4.86 1.98 -4.86
CA PRO A 72 -4.64 2.53 -6.21
C PRO A 72 -5.15 3.98 -6.38
N ALA A 73 -6.10 4.42 -5.56
CA ALA A 73 -6.55 5.81 -5.57
C ALA A 73 -5.49 6.75 -4.98
N LEU A 74 -4.84 6.34 -3.89
CA LEU A 74 -3.73 7.09 -3.29
C LEU A 74 -2.54 7.20 -4.25
N VAL A 75 -2.17 6.10 -4.91
CA VAL A 75 -1.08 6.07 -5.91
C VAL A 75 -1.35 7.09 -7.02
N ARG A 76 -2.54 7.04 -7.63
CA ARG A 76 -2.92 8.01 -8.68
C ARG A 76 -2.90 9.44 -8.19
N GLU A 77 -3.37 9.72 -6.97
CA GLU A 77 -3.42 11.07 -6.45
C GLU A 77 -2.02 11.65 -6.18
N ILE A 78 -1.07 10.80 -5.75
CA ILE A 78 0.35 11.18 -5.62
C ILE A 78 0.92 11.53 -7.00
N GLU A 79 0.76 10.64 -7.99
CA GLU A 79 1.25 10.84 -9.36
C GLU A 79 0.65 12.09 -10.00
N GLU A 80 -0.65 12.25 -9.95
CA GLU A 80 -1.35 13.43 -10.49
C GLU A 80 -0.92 14.73 -9.81
N THR A 81 -0.65 14.70 -8.52
CA THR A 81 -0.20 15.88 -7.79
C THR A 81 1.20 16.28 -8.22
N ALA A 82 2.13 15.34 -8.31
CA ALA A 82 3.49 15.62 -8.73
C ALA A 82 3.57 16.04 -10.22
N MET A 83 2.82 15.39 -11.11
CA MET A 83 2.81 15.73 -12.55
C MET A 83 2.18 17.09 -12.89
N LYS A 84 1.50 17.74 -11.95
CA LYS A 84 0.95 19.11 -12.14
C LYS A 84 2.00 20.21 -12.04
N HIS A 85 3.15 19.92 -11.45
CA HIS A 85 4.20 20.91 -11.29
C HIS A 85 4.95 21.14 -12.61
N ASP A 86 5.05 22.39 -13.02
CA ASP A 86 5.83 22.78 -14.20
C ASP A 86 7.29 22.38 -14.03
N GLY A 87 7.85 21.69 -15.02
CA GLY A 87 9.23 21.21 -15.00
C GLY A 87 9.40 19.74 -14.64
N VAL A 88 8.32 19.05 -14.18
CA VAL A 88 8.32 17.60 -14.02
C VAL A 88 8.19 16.93 -15.39
N LEU A 89 9.19 16.12 -15.76
CA LEU A 89 9.24 15.39 -17.03
C LEU A 89 8.64 13.98 -16.92
N GLY A 90 8.71 13.39 -15.75
CA GLY A 90 8.22 12.05 -15.48
C GLY A 90 8.36 11.67 -14.02
N ILE A 91 7.69 10.60 -13.64
CA ILE A 91 7.74 10.00 -12.30
C ILE A 91 7.96 8.51 -12.46
N HIS A 92 8.80 7.94 -11.60
CA HIS A 92 9.02 6.50 -11.56
C HIS A 92 9.39 6.06 -10.13
N ASP A 93 9.48 4.75 -9.92
CA ASP A 93 9.84 4.12 -8.65
C ASP A 93 9.04 4.63 -7.44
N LEU A 94 7.73 4.87 -7.66
CA LEU A 94 6.84 5.22 -6.56
C LEU A 94 6.62 4.01 -5.64
N VAL A 95 7.11 4.13 -4.41
CA VAL A 95 6.93 3.14 -3.35
C VAL A 95 6.10 3.78 -2.24
N VAL A 96 5.06 3.06 -1.80
CA VAL A 96 4.19 3.51 -0.70
C VAL A 96 4.16 2.45 0.38
N HIS A 97 4.51 2.82 1.60
CA HIS A 97 4.46 1.98 2.78
C HIS A 97 3.35 2.45 3.71
N ASN A 98 2.45 1.55 4.08
CA ASN A 98 1.37 1.83 5.00
C ASN A 98 1.59 1.10 6.33
N TYR A 99 1.90 1.84 7.38
CA TYR A 99 2.09 1.33 8.75
C TYR A 99 0.87 1.55 9.64
N GLY A 100 -0.27 1.83 9.05
CA GLY A 100 -1.52 2.08 9.75
C GLY A 100 -2.00 3.54 9.68
N PRO A 101 -3.09 3.86 10.38
CA PRO A 101 -3.73 5.18 10.29
C PRO A 101 -2.78 6.33 10.59
N GLY A 102 -2.61 7.24 9.64
CA GLY A 102 -1.76 8.42 9.78
C GLY A 102 -0.25 8.14 9.73
N LYS A 103 0.18 6.93 9.32
CA LYS A 103 1.59 6.55 9.17
C LYS A 103 1.86 5.95 7.80
N ILE A 104 1.61 6.72 6.77
CA ILE A 104 1.91 6.35 5.39
C ILE A 104 3.17 7.11 4.96
N PHE A 105 4.09 6.40 4.33
CA PHE A 105 5.32 6.94 3.76
C PHE A 105 5.33 6.64 2.27
N ALA A 106 5.65 7.65 1.47
CA ALA A 106 5.85 7.51 0.05
C ALA A 106 7.26 7.98 -0.32
N SER A 107 7.88 7.29 -1.26
CA SER A 107 9.09 7.76 -1.93
C SER A 107 8.91 7.58 -3.42
N MET A 108 9.43 8.53 -4.20
CA MET A 108 9.37 8.48 -5.66
C MET A 108 10.55 9.21 -6.27
N HIS A 109 10.79 8.95 -7.54
CA HIS A 109 11.74 9.67 -8.36
C HIS A 109 10.99 10.61 -9.30
N VAL A 110 11.51 11.82 -9.47
CA VAL A 110 10.98 12.84 -10.38
C VAL A 110 12.08 13.22 -11.37
N GLU A 111 11.79 13.00 -12.65
CA GLU A 111 12.65 13.41 -13.75
C GLU A 111 12.53 14.93 -13.98
N VAL A 112 13.65 15.64 -14.02
CA VAL A 112 13.74 17.09 -14.29
C VAL A 112 14.74 17.37 -15.39
N ASP A 113 14.66 18.54 -16.04
CA ASP A 113 15.65 18.92 -17.05
C ASP A 113 16.99 19.30 -16.39
N ALA A 114 18.06 18.60 -16.76
CA ALA A 114 19.43 18.86 -16.28
C ALA A 114 19.97 20.26 -16.68
N ALA A 115 19.34 20.95 -17.63
CA ALA A 115 19.71 22.31 -18.02
C ALA A 115 19.16 23.37 -17.06
N VAL A 116 18.20 23.03 -16.21
CA VAL A 116 17.65 23.92 -15.18
C VAL A 116 18.59 23.99 -14.00
N ASP A 117 18.72 25.18 -13.42
CA ASP A 117 19.53 25.39 -12.22
C ASP A 117 19.14 24.48 -11.08
N ILE A 118 20.13 23.93 -10.40
CA ILE A 118 19.92 22.93 -9.33
C ILE A 118 19.03 23.46 -8.19
N MET A 119 19.16 24.72 -7.81
CA MET A 119 18.35 25.31 -6.75
C MET A 119 16.90 25.45 -7.17
N THR A 120 16.65 25.86 -8.41
CA THR A 120 15.29 25.95 -8.98
C THR A 120 14.64 24.59 -9.05
N SER A 121 15.37 23.56 -9.48
CA SER A 121 14.85 22.18 -9.53
C SER A 121 14.60 21.63 -8.13
N HIS A 122 15.47 21.92 -7.17
CA HIS A 122 15.31 21.52 -5.77
C HIS A 122 14.07 22.16 -5.15
N ASP A 123 13.90 23.48 -5.33
CA ASP A 123 12.72 24.19 -4.79
C ASP A 123 11.41 23.65 -5.37
N MET A 124 11.41 23.25 -6.63
CA MET A 124 10.23 22.59 -7.25
C MET A 124 9.96 21.24 -6.59
N VAL A 125 10.97 20.40 -6.38
CA VAL A 125 10.84 19.09 -5.75
C VAL A 125 10.38 19.22 -4.30
N ASP A 126 10.91 20.17 -3.54
CA ASP A 126 10.48 20.47 -2.17
C ASP A 126 9.01 20.90 -2.11
N ASN A 127 8.56 21.71 -3.08
CA ASN A 127 7.14 22.07 -3.19
C ASN A 127 6.25 20.86 -3.47
N ILE A 128 6.70 19.90 -4.30
CA ILE A 128 5.98 18.63 -4.55
C ILE A 128 5.85 17.84 -3.25
N GLU A 129 6.96 17.64 -2.51
CA GLU A 129 6.96 16.95 -1.22
C GLU A 129 5.98 17.59 -0.23
N HIS A 130 6.03 18.92 -0.12
CA HIS A 130 5.15 19.68 0.77
C HIS A 130 3.68 19.58 0.37
N GLU A 131 3.35 19.72 -0.91
CA GLU A 131 1.97 19.64 -1.38
C GLU A 131 1.38 18.25 -1.12
N ILE A 132 2.10 17.18 -1.51
CA ILE A 132 1.67 15.80 -1.28
C ILE A 132 1.50 15.52 0.20
N SER A 133 2.49 15.89 1.03
CA SER A 133 2.45 15.63 2.46
C SER A 133 1.29 16.37 3.14
N LYS A 134 1.04 17.59 2.77
CA LYS A 134 -0.05 18.42 3.32
C LYS A 134 -1.43 17.99 2.85
N LYS A 135 -1.57 17.68 1.57
CA LYS A 135 -2.85 17.32 0.94
C LYS A 135 -3.32 15.92 1.34
N LEU A 136 -2.38 14.95 1.37
CA LEU A 136 -2.70 13.54 1.60
C LEU A 136 -2.43 13.09 3.04
N HIS A 137 -1.85 13.96 3.87
CA HIS A 137 -1.45 13.64 5.26
C HIS A 137 -0.52 12.43 5.34
N ILE A 138 0.46 12.34 4.42
CA ILE A 138 1.49 11.30 4.36
C ILE A 138 2.88 11.94 4.45
N SER A 139 3.90 11.13 4.79
CA SER A 139 5.29 11.56 4.63
C SER A 139 5.75 11.20 3.22
N CYS A 140 6.16 12.19 2.43
CA CYS A 140 6.66 11.97 1.08
C CYS A 140 8.12 12.40 0.99
N THR A 141 8.95 11.61 0.30
CA THR A 141 10.32 11.95 -0.07
C THR A 141 10.48 11.79 -1.57
N VAL A 142 11.02 12.81 -2.22
CA VAL A 142 11.22 12.83 -3.67
C VAL A 142 12.70 12.85 -4.00
N HIS A 143 13.15 11.88 -4.76
CA HIS A 143 14.48 11.89 -5.37
C HIS A 143 14.41 12.61 -6.72
N MET A 144 15.33 13.56 -6.93
CA MET A 144 15.40 14.31 -8.17
C MET A 144 16.35 13.64 -9.15
N ASP A 145 15.85 13.30 -10.35
CA ASP A 145 16.64 12.71 -11.43
C ASP A 145 16.82 13.68 -12.60
N PRO A 146 17.99 14.32 -12.71
CA PRO A 146 18.25 15.25 -13.81
C PRO A 146 18.47 14.49 -15.13
N ILE A 147 17.67 14.83 -16.14
CA ILE A 147 17.72 14.26 -17.48
C ILE A 147 18.29 15.26 -18.46
N ASN A 148 19.35 14.89 -19.16
CA ASN A 148 19.90 15.73 -20.24
C ASN A 148 19.04 15.61 -21.51
N LEU A 149 18.14 16.57 -21.71
CA LEU A 149 17.28 16.63 -22.90
C LEU A 149 18.03 17.05 -24.16
N SER A 150 19.18 17.69 -24.03
CA SER A 150 19.98 18.24 -25.14
C SER A 150 20.87 17.19 -25.80
N ASP A 151 20.96 15.97 -25.25
CA ASP A 151 21.79 14.92 -25.86
C ASP A 151 21.13 14.38 -27.14
N PRO A 152 21.79 14.54 -28.31
CA PRO A 152 21.21 14.12 -29.58
C PRO A 152 20.99 12.59 -29.70
N ASN A 153 21.71 11.81 -28.90
CA ASN A 153 21.59 10.35 -28.92
C ASN A 153 20.44 9.82 -28.06
N ARG A 154 19.92 10.63 -27.14
CA ARG A 154 18.88 10.20 -26.19
C ARG A 154 17.59 9.79 -26.88
N ALA A 155 17.07 10.62 -27.78
CA ALA A 155 15.79 10.35 -28.46
C ALA A 155 15.87 9.10 -29.35
N PRO A 156 16.90 8.93 -30.21
CA PRO A 156 17.07 7.70 -30.99
C PRO A 156 17.22 6.46 -30.12
N LEU A 157 18.00 6.51 -29.04
CA LEU A 157 18.21 5.38 -28.15
C LEU A 157 16.92 4.99 -27.41
N LYS A 158 16.15 5.98 -26.91
CA LYS A 158 14.85 5.76 -26.31
C LYS A 158 13.91 5.04 -27.26
N GLN A 159 13.93 5.40 -28.53
CA GLN A 159 13.08 4.76 -29.55
C GLN A 159 13.52 3.32 -29.85
N ILE A 160 14.83 3.06 -29.92
CA ILE A 160 15.38 1.72 -30.14
C ILE A 160 15.02 0.81 -28.96
N LEU A 161 15.26 1.28 -27.72
CA LEU A 161 14.92 0.53 -26.50
C LEU A 161 13.43 0.26 -26.38
N GLY A 162 12.58 1.27 -26.65
CA GLY A 162 11.14 1.09 -26.65
C GLY A 162 10.65 0.02 -27.62
N LYS A 163 11.25 -0.05 -28.83
CA LYS A 163 10.96 -1.11 -29.80
C LYS A 163 11.48 -2.48 -29.33
N ALA A 164 12.65 -2.51 -28.69
CA ALA A 164 13.25 -3.76 -28.21
C ALA A 164 12.42 -4.42 -27.10
N ILE A 165 11.85 -3.60 -26.20
CA ILE A 165 11.07 -4.10 -25.05
C ILE A 165 9.58 -4.32 -25.38
N ALA A 166 9.04 -3.71 -26.42
CA ALA A 166 7.61 -3.75 -26.76
C ALA A 166 7.06 -5.17 -27.03
N GLY A 167 7.93 -6.17 -27.21
CA GLY A 167 7.54 -7.57 -27.41
C GLY A 167 7.91 -8.49 -26.24
N LEU A 168 8.39 -7.95 -25.12
CA LEU A 168 8.81 -8.74 -23.97
C LEU A 168 7.70 -8.85 -22.94
N ASP A 169 7.26 -10.07 -22.66
CA ASP A 169 6.26 -10.33 -21.62
C ASP A 169 6.77 -9.89 -20.24
N GLY A 170 5.90 -9.21 -19.50
CA GLY A 170 6.21 -8.75 -18.14
C GLY A 170 6.96 -7.40 -18.08
N VAL A 171 7.37 -6.82 -19.21
CA VAL A 171 7.96 -5.48 -19.25
C VAL A 171 6.88 -4.45 -19.55
N ILE A 172 6.65 -3.52 -18.63
CA ILE A 172 5.63 -2.46 -18.78
C ILE A 172 6.22 -1.25 -19.50
N ASN A 173 7.35 -0.75 -19.03
CA ASN A 173 8.09 0.38 -19.61
C ASN A 173 9.55 0.36 -19.12
N PHE A 174 10.32 1.38 -19.48
CA PHE A 174 11.64 1.68 -18.89
C PHE A 174 11.71 3.18 -18.57
N HIS A 175 12.48 3.51 -17.55
CA HIS A 175 12.69 4.87 -17.06
C HIS A 175 14.18 5.11 -16.80
N ASP A 176 14.53 6.32 -16.40
CA ASP A 176 15.89 6.73 -16.02
C ASP A 176 16.96 6.44 -17.10
N LEU A 177 16.63 6.72 -18.39
CA LEU A 177 17.61 6.59 -19.46
C LEU A 177 18.63 7.70 -19.37
N ARG A 178 19.83 7.38 -18.90
CA ARG A 178 20.98 8.28 -18.81
C ARG A 178 22.07 7.84 -19.80
N LEU A 179 22.66 8.81 -20.48
CA LEU A 179 23.84 8.63 -21.30
C LEU A 179 25.01 9.24 -20.54
N VAL A 180 26.07 8.45 -20.31
CA VAL A 180 27.26 8.81 -19.55
C VAL A 180 28.43 8.93 -20.50
#